data_86f8672036473dc9531bc9805586250f
#
_entry.id   86f8672036473dc9531bc9805586250f
#
_cell.length_a   1.000
_cell.length_b   1.000
_cell.length_c   1.000
_cell.angle_alpha   90.00
_cell.angle_beta   90.00
_cell.angle_gamma   90.00
#
_symmetry.space_group_name_H-M   'P 1'
#
loop_
_entity.id
_entity.type
_entity.pdbx_description
1 polymer ?
#
loop_
_entity_poly.entity_id
_entity_poly.type
_entity_poly.pdbx_seq_one_letter_code
_entity_poly.pdbx_strand_id
1 'polypeptide(L)'
;MNEVQVRKALADDATAISSIYNQHIDIGGSTFDRTYWTVNGVCQLIVKPAPDAWFIAEHAGQIVGWSAARPHSARFGYRYTCETAIYLAPESTGCGIGSLLQSRIEQHCIESGLHHAVAKIISD
;
A
#
# COMPACT_ATOMS: atom_id res chain seq x y z
N MET A 1 -4.13 -19.42 16.92
CA MET A 1 -3.89 -17.98 16.96
C MET A 1 -3.68 -17.48 15.53
N ASN A 2 -4.39 -16.46 15.16
CA ASN A 2 -4.32 -15.97 13.79
C ASN A 2 -3.21 -14.94 13.64
N GLU A 3 -2.27 -15.26 12.79
CA GLU A 3 -1.17 -14.35 12.51
C GLU A 3 -1.49 -13.50 11.30
N VAL A 4 -0.93 -12.30 11.28
CA VAL A 4 -1.02 -11.44 10.11
C VAL A 4 -0.03 -11.92 9.08
N GLN A 5 -0.50 -12.09 7.86
CA GLN A 5 0.34 -12.50 6.74
C GLN A 5 0.36 -11.40 5.69
N VAL A 6 1.54 -11.08 5.19
CA VAL A 6 1.70 -10.12 4.11
C VAL A 6 2.04 -10.87 2.84
N ARG A 7 1.30 -10.59 1.78
CA ARG A 7 1.51 -11.21 0.47
C ARG A 7 1.31 -10.20 -0.63
N LYS A 8 1.72 -10.55 -1.82
CA LYS A 8 1.46 -9.73 -3.00
C LYS A 8 -0.04 -9.61 -3.23
N ALA A 9 -0.47 -8.40 -3.60
CA ALA A 9 -1.86 -8.18 -3.94
C ALA A 9 -2.18 -8.81 -5.30
N LEU A 10 -3.37 -9.36 -5.38
CA LEU A 10 -3.93 -9.88 -6.63
C LEU A 10 -5.06 -8.94 -7.07
N ALA A 11 -5.45 -9.06 -8.34
CA ALA A 11 -6.53 -8.22 -8.86
C ALA A 11 -7.79 -8.31 -8.02
N ASP A 12 -8.08 -9.49 -7.48
CA ASP A 12 -9.24 -9.69 -6.62
C ASP A 12 -9.18 -8.91 -5.31
N ASP A 13 -8.01 -8.47 -4.91
CA ASP A 13 -7.84 -7.70 -3.68
C ASP A 13 -8.22 -6.24 -3.86
N ALA A 14 -8.48 -5.81 -5.09
CA ALA A 14 -8.79 -4.42 -5.38
C ALA A 14 -10.01 -3.91 -4.62
N THR A 15 -10.99 -4.76 -4.37
CA THR A 15 -12.17 -4.39 -3.61
C THR A 15 -11.82 -3.98 -2.19
N ALA A 16 -11.00 -4.79 -1.51
CA ALA A 16 -10.59 -4.49 -0.14
C ALA A 16 -9.66 -3.27 -0.08
N ILE A 17 -8.75 -3.17 -1.03
CA ILE A 17 -7.81 -2.04 -1.09
C ILE A 17 -8.56 -0.73 -1.27
N SER A 18 -9.47 -0.66 -2.23
CA SER A 18 -10.25 0.55 -2.46
C SER A 18 -11.15 0.87 -1.28
N SER A 19 -11.72 -0.16 -0.64
CA SER A 19 -12.57 0.02 0.52
C SER A 19 -11.81 0.66 1.69
N ILE A 20 -10.62 0.14 1.98
CA ILE A 20 -9.79 0.70 3.06
C ILE A 20 -9.41 2.15 2.77
N TYR A 21 -8.99 2.43 1.54
CA TYR A 21 -8.63 3.79 1.16
C TYR A 21 -9.82 4.73 1.29
N ASN A 22 -10.98 4.30 0.82
CA ASN A 22 -12.18 5.14 0.85
C ASN A 22 -12.68 5.39 2.27
N GLN A 23 -12.45 4.45 3.19
CA GLN A 23 -12.73 4.68 4.60
C GLN A 23 -11.89 5.82 5.16
N HIS A 24 -10.64 5.94 4.73
CA HIS A 24 -9.79 7.04 5.15
C HIS A 24 -10.23 8.37 4.56
N ILE A 25 -10.78 8.37 3.37
CA ILE A 25 -11.39 9.58 2.81
C ILE A 25 -12.56 10.03 3.67
N ASP A 26 -13.42 9.10 4.07
CA ASP A 26 -14.59 9.40 4.90
C ASP A 26 -14.19 9.94 6.27
N ILE A 27 -13.16 9.38 6.87
CA ILE A 27 -12.68 9.83 8.17
C ILE A 27 -12.08 11.24 8.05
N GLY A 28 -11.41 11.52 6.94
CA GLY A 28 -10.74 12.79 6.72
C GLY A 28 -9.41 12.87 7.42
N GLY A 29 -8.60 13.82 7.02
CA GLY A 29 -7.32 14.11 7.68
C GLY A 29 -6.15 13.19 7.32
N SER A 30 -6.43 12.00 6.85
CA SER A 30 -5.38 11.02 6.53
C SER A 30 -4.94 11.06 5.08
N THR A 31 -5.73 11.67 4.22
CA THR A 31 -5.44 11.74 2.79
C THR A 31 -5.97 13.06 2.24
N PHE A 32 -5.35 13.52 1.17
CA PHE A 32 -5.77 14.74 0.49
C PHE A 32 -6.83 14.47 -0.58
N ASP A 33 -7.04 13.20 -0.94
CA ASP A 33 -8.02 12.85 -1.94
C ASP A 33 -9.43 13.04 -1.40
N ARG A 34 -10.30 13.56 -2.25
CA ARG A 34 -11.71 13.69 -1.93
C ARG A 34 -12.60 12.86 -2.84
N THR A 35 -11.98 12.14 -3.77
CA THR A 35 -12.68 11.28 -4.71
C THR A 35 -12.40 9.84 -4.36
N TYR A 36 -13.45 9.04 -4.22
CA TYR A 36 -13.30 7.63 -3.92
C TYR A 36 -12.56 6.90 -5.03
N TRP A 37 -11.77 5.93 -4.64
CA TRP A 37 -11.14 5.02 -5.58
C TRP A 37 -12.16 4.00 -6.05
N THR A 38 -12.05 3.63 -7.33
CA THR A 38 -12.89 2.56 -7.88
C THR A 38 -12.13 1.25 -7.85
N VAL A 39 -12.89 0.16 -7.76
CA VAL A 39 -12.29 -1.19 -7.78
C VAL A 39 -11.54 -1.39 -9.10
N ASN A 40 -12.13 -0.99 -10.21
CA ASN A 40 -11.49 -1.16 -11.51
C ASN A 40 -10.20 -0.36 -11.62
N GLY A 41 -10.17 0.87 -11.11
CA GLY A 41 -8.96 1.68 -11.11
C GLY A 41 -7.83 1.05 -10.31
N VAL A 42 -8.15 0.52 -9.13
CA VAL A 42 -7.15 -0.17 -8.30
C VAL A 42 -6.67 -1.45 -8.99
N CYS A 43 -7.59 -2.19 -9.60
CA CYS A 43 -7.23 -3.39 -10.35
C CYS A 43 -6.17 -3.10 -11.40
N GLN A 44 -6.34 -2.01 -12.13
CA GLN A 44 -5.39 -1.62 -13.17
C GLN A 44 -4.02 -1.24 -12.58
N LEU A 45 -4.01 -0.67 -11.39
CA LEU A 45 -2.76 -0.35 -10.72
C LEU A 45 -2.04 -1.61 -10.25
N ILE A 46 -2.78 -2.57 -9.71
CA ILE A 46 -2.19 -3.80 -9.17
C ILE A 46 -1.49 -4.61 -10.27
N VAL A 47 -2.04 -4.63 -11.48
CA VAL A 47 -1.49 -5.44 -12.55
C VAL A 47 -0.32 -4.81 -13.27
N LYS A 48 0.09 -3.59 -12.89
CA LYS A 48 1.27 -2.98 -13.49
C LYS A 48 2.51 -3.80 -13.14
N PRO A 49 3.45 -3.92 -14.09
CA PRO A 49 4.65 -4.70 -13.83
C PRO A 49 5.59 -3.99 -12.84
N ALA A 50 6.55 -4.75 -12.32
CA ALA A 50 7.59 -4.17 -11.49
C ALA A 50 8.27 -3.01 -12.24
N PRO A 51 8.75 -1.99 -11.52
CA PRO A 51 8.94 -1.97 -10.06
C PRO A 51 7.72 -1.53 -9.26
N ASP A 52 6.57 -1.25 -9.89
CA ASP A 52 5.34 -1.04 -9.12
C ASP A 52 5.00 -2.32 -8.36
N ALA A 53 4.60 -2.19 -7.11
CA ALA A 53 4.25 -3.35 -6.31
C ALA A 53 3.17 -3.00 -5.31
N TRP A 54 2.28 -3.95 -5.06
CA TRP A 54 1.20 -3.83 -4.09
C TRP A 54 1.20 -5.06 -3.22
N PHE A 55 1.06 -4.85 -1.92
CA PHE A 55 1.01 -5.92 -0.93
C PHE A 55 -0.19 -5.72 -0.04
N ILE A 56 -0.72 -6.81 0.47
CA ILE A 56 -1.81 -6.76 1.43
C ILE A 56 -1.41 -7.50 2.70
N ALA A 57 -2.02 -7.10 3.80
CA ALA A 57 -1.91 -7.80 5.06
C ALA A 57 -3.24 -8.48 5.34
N GLU A 58 -3.19 -9.76 5.63
CA GLU A 58 -4.36 -10.59 5.85
C GLU A 58 -4.34 -11.15 7.26
N HIS A 59 -5.48 -11.08 7.93
CA HIS A 59 -5.63 -11.58 9.27
C HIS A 59 -6.99 -12.25 9.38
N ALA A 60 -6.98 -13.52 9.79
CA ALA A 60 -8.23 -14.30 9.95
C ALA A 60 -9.09 -14.29 8.67
N GLY A 61 -8.44 -14.36 7.51
CA GLY A 61 -9.14 -14.40 6.23
C GLY A 61 -9.62 -13.05 5.73
N GLN A 62 -9.29 -11.97 6.42
CA GLN A 62 -9.71 -10.62 6.03
C GLN A 62 -8.50 -9.75 5.74
N ILE A 63 -8.62 -8.90 4.72
CA ILE A 63 -7.58 -7.94 4.42
C ILE A 63 -7.73 -6.76 5.36
N VAL A 64 -6.67 -6.49 6.12
CA VAL A 64 -6.67 -5.47 7.16
C VAL A 64 -5.76 -4.29 6.86
N GLY A 65 -5.03 -4.36 5.76
CA GLY A 65 -4.17 -3.26 5.34
C GLY A 65 -3.53 -3.54 3.99
N TRP A 66 -2.93 -2.52 3.42
CA TRP A 66 -2.20 -2.67 2.16
C TRP A 66 -1.06 -1.67 2.10
N SER A 67 -0.06 -1.99 1.27
CA SER A 67 1.03 -1.09 0.96
C SER A 67 1.28 -1.10 -0.53
N ALA A 68 1.86 -0.01 -1.01
CA ALA A 68 2.17 0.12 -2.43
C ALA A 68 3.49 0.84 -2.61
N ALA A 69 4.25 0.42 -3.59
CA ALA A 69 5.45 1.11 -4.04
C ALA A 69 5.21 1.57 -5.47
N ARG A 70 5.39 2.85 -5.69
CA ARG A 70 5.18 3.48 -7.00
C ARG A 70 6.41 4.31 -7.33
N PRO A 71 7.27 3.83 -8.23
CA PRO A 71 8.48 4.57 -8.55
C PRO A 71 8.15 5.88 -9.25
N HIS A 72 8.92 6.89 -8.92
CA HIS A 72 8.91 8.16 -9.63
C HIS A 72 10.18 8.25 -10.44
N SER A 73 10.06 8.68 -11.70
CA SER A 73 11.25 9.09 -12.42
C SER A 73 11.68 10.44 -11.84
N ALA A 74 12.88 10.49 -11.34
CA ALA A 74 13.39 11.73 -10.80
C ALA A 74 13.82 12.66 -11.93
N ARG A 75 13.54 13.95 -11.77
CA ARG A 75 14.03 14.95 -12.70
C ARG A 75 15.55 15.10 -12.54
N PHE A 76 16.18 15.64 -13.55
CA PHE A 76 17.61 15.99 -13.53
C PHE A 76 18.55 14.80 -13.42
N GLY A 77 18.17 13.67 -13.99
CA GLY A 77 19.06 12.53 -14.07
C GLY A 77 19.23 11.75 -12.78
N TYR A 78 18.48 12.06 -11.75
CA TYR A 78 18.48 11.25 -10.54
C TYR A 78 17.85 9.89 -10.84
N ARG A 79 18.35 8.89 -10.16
CA ARG A 79 17.77 7.56 -10.29
C ARG A 79 16.42 7.51 -9.61
N TYR A 80 15.70 6.44 -9.88
CA TYR A 80 14.33 6.29 -9.39
C TYR A 80 14.25 6.44 -7.89
N THR A 81 13.32 7.25 -7.46
CA THR A 81 12.85 7.22 -6.08
C THR A 81 11.56 6.43 -6.06
N CYS A 82 11.25 5.84 -4.92
CA CYS A 82 10.05 5.07 -4.75
C CYS A 82 9.15 5.78 -3.73
N GLU A 83 7.95 6.11 -4.14
CA GLU A 83 6.95 6.58 -3.20
C GLU A 83 6.21 5.38 -2.66
N THR A 84 6.18 5.23 -1.34
CA THR A 84 5.47 4.14 -0.70
C THR A 84 4.31 4.68 0.11
N ALA A 85 3.24 3.91 0.17
CA ALA A 85 2.06 4.26 0.94
C ALA A 85 1.59 3.03 1.70
N ILE A 86 1.12 3.24 2.94
CA ILE A 86 0.62 2.16 3.78
C ILE A 86 -0.68 2.64 4.41
N TYR A 87 -1.74 1.87 4.19
CA TYR A 87 -3.06 2.16 4.73
C TYR A 87 -3.57 0.95 5.50
N LEU A 88 -4.07 1.18 6.71
CA LEU A 88 -4.66 0.13 7.53
C LEU A 88 -6.16 0.34 7.64
N ALA A 89 -6.90 -0.76 7.73
CA ALA A 89 -8.31 -0.67 8.07
C ALA A 89 -8.41 0.05 9.42
N PRO A 90 -9.35 0.99 9.58
CA PRO A 90 -9.37 1.81 10.80
C PRO A 90 -9.46 1.00 12.09
N GLU A 91 -10.13 -0.15 12.07
CA GLU A 91 -10.26 -1.02 13.24
C GLU A 91 -9.03 -1.88 13.51
N SER A 92 -8.04 -1.84 12.64
CA SER A 92 -6.86 -2.71 12.74
C SER A 92 -5.58 -1.98 13.11
N THR A 93 -5.69 -0.72 13.52
CA THR A 93 -4.52 0.06 13.89
C THR A 93 -3.97 -0.41 15.24
N GLY A 94 -2.69 -0.18 15.45
CA GLY A 94 -2.06 -0.49 16.74
C GLY A 94 -1.63 -1.94 16.91
N CYS A 95 -1.74 -2.77 15.87
CA CYS A 95 -1.41 -4.20 15.98
C CYS A 95 -0.08 -4.56 15.30
N GLY A 96 0.75 -3.57 14.96
CA GLY A 96 2.02 -3.83 14.29
C GLY A 96 1.90 -4.16 12.81
N ILE A 97 0.70 -4.07 12.25
CA ILE A 97 0.45 -4.41 10.85
C ILE A 97 1.20 -3.43 9.92
N GLY A 98 1.20 -2.15 10.28
CA GLY A 98 1.89 -1.15 9.50
C GLY A 98 3.38 -1.45 9.36
N SER A 99 4.01 -1.90 10.45
CA SER A 99 5.42 -2.25 10.43
C SER A 99 5.70 -3.44 9.51
N LEU A 100 4.82 -4.43 9.51
CA LEU A 100 4.97 -5.59 8.63
C LEU A 100 4.87 -5.17 7.16
N LEU A 101 3.89 -4.34 6.85
CA LEU A 101 3.71 -3.85 5.49
C LEU A 101 4.88 -2.98 5.07
N GLN A 102 5.37 -2.13 5.97
CA GLN A 102 6.51 -1.27 5.68
C GLN A 102 7.76 -2.09 5.39
N SER A 103 8.05 -3.10 6.21
CA SER A 103 9.20 -3.97 5.99
C SER A 103 9.13 -4.64 4.62
N ARG A 104 7.96 -5.11 4.25
CA ARG A 104 7.81 -5.81 2.98
C ARG A 104 8.02 -4.88 1.79
N ILE A 105 7.48 -3.66 1.87
CA ILE A 105 7.60 -2.72 0.77
C ILE A 105 9.03 -2.17 0.67
N GLU A 106 9.71 -1.96 1.80
CA GLU A 106 11.10 -1.54 1.80
C GLU A 106 11.99 -2.60 1.19
N GLN A 107 11.75 -3.86 1.51
CA GLN A 107 12.50 -4.96 0.93
C GLN A 107 12.32 -4.98 -0.59
N HIS A 108 11.09 -4.77 -1.06
CA HIS A 108 10.83 -4.71 -2.50
C HIS A 108 11.62 -3.57 -3.15
N CYS A 109 11.65 -2.40 -2.53
CA CYS A 109 12.37 -1.26 -3.08
C CYS A 109 13.87 -1.56 -3.18
N ILE A 110 14.43 -2.21 -2.15
CA ILE A 110 15.84 -2.59 -2.15
C ILE A 110 16.12 -3.60 -3.27
N GLU A 111 15.29 -4.61 -3.37
CA GLU A 111 15.45 -5.66 -4.38
C GLU A 111 15.29 -5.13 -5.80
N SER A 112 14.52 -4.07 -5.97
CA SER A 112 14.31 -3.45 -7.26
C SER A 112 15.36 -2.40 -7.62
N GLY A 113 16.35 -2.18 -6.75
CA GLY A 113 17.40 -1.22 -7.00
C GLY A 113 16.99 0.23 -6.85
N LEU A 114 15.93 0.49 -6.12
CA LEU A 114 15.45 1.84 -5.89
C LEU A 114 16.25 2.48 -4.76
N HIS A 115 16.71 3.70 -5.00
CA HIS A 115 17.68 4.34 -4.09
C HIS A 115 17.05 5.02 -2.90
N HIS A 116 15.83 5.50 -3.04
CA HIS A 116 15.17 6.21 -1.96
C HIS A 116 13.73 5.75 -1.87
N ALA A 117 13.31 5.45 -0.66
CA ALA A 117 11.92 5.18 -0.37
C ALA A 117 11.37 6.32 0.47
N VAL A 118 10.37 7.00 -0.05
CA VAL A 118 9.65 8.01 0.72
C VAL A 118 8.39 7.34 1.24
N ALA A 119 8.41 7.03 2.52
CA ALA A 119 7.32 6.31 3.13
C ALA A 119 6.25 7.27 3.62
N LYS A 120 5.01 6.99 3.24
CA LYS A 120 3.85 7.68 3.78
C LYS A 120 3.00 6.64 4.48
N ILE A 121 3.00 6.67 5.80
CA ILE A 121 2.25 5.72 6.61
C ILE A 121 0.98 6.39 7.10
N ILE A 122 -0.15 5.80 6.75
CA ILE A 122 -1.45 6.27 7.20
C ILE A 122 -2.05 5.22 8.12
N SER A 123 -1.89 5.45 9.41
CA SER A 123 -2.34 4.49 10.42
C SER A 123 -2.87 5.19 11.65
N ASP A 124 -3.70 6.10 11.49
CA ASP A 124 -4.24 6.88 12.61
C ASP A 124 -3.19 7.44 13.55
#